data_e9ac6e08471b7beaa8c7fc86c7c6cb17
#
_entry.id   e9ac6e08471b7beaa8c7fc86c7c6cb17
#
_cell.length_a   1.000
_cell.length_b   1.000
_cell.length_c   1.000
_cell.angle_alpha   90.00
_cell.angle_beta   90.00
_cell.angle_gamma   90.00
#
_symmetry.space_group_name_H-M   'P 1'
#
loop_
_entity.id
_entity.type
_entity.pdbx_description
1 polymer ?
#
loop_
_entity_poly.entity_id
_entity_poly.type
_entity_poly.pdbx_seq_one_letter_code
_entity_poly.pdbx_strand_id
1 'polypeptide(L)'
;KAMKALGITIDAVTPQNEPQNPYNNPSMQLSSGQEADFIKSALGPAFQGAGLTTKIICWDHNCDQASYAQEVLSDVGASAFVDGSAFHLYAGDISALSTVHNAYPAKNIYFTEQYVAGPSNFGGDLAWHVRNLIIGAPRNWSRNVLEWNLASDPNYNPHTPGGCSNCLGALTIATSGTLVSRNTSYYIIAHASKFVRPGSVRIESTASDKIRNVAFLTPDGKKVLIVLNDGGATQPFNIQYQSRVISLTLGAGDVATLVW
;
A
#
# COMPACT_ATOMS: atom_id res chain seq x y z
N LYS A 1 8.82 20.32 11.05
CA LYS A 1 9.12 21.75 10.79
C LYS A 1 10.33 21.89 9.86
N ALA A 2 11.44 21.15 10.10
CA ALA A 2 12.64 21.26 9.26
C ALA A 2 12.35 20.93 7.78
N MET A 3 11.65 19.83 7.50
CA MET A 3 11.25 19.45 6.13
C MET A 3 10.40 20.52 5.46
N LYS A 4 9.44 21.11 6.20
CA LYS A 4 8.60 22.20 5.69
C LYS A 4 9.42 23.43 5.31
N ALA A 5 10.49 23.74 6.07
CA ALA A 5 11.40 24.84 5.75
C ALA A 5 12.19 24.60 4.45
N LEU A 6 12.33 23.34 4.03
CA LEU A 6 12.93 22.92 2.76
C LEU A 6 11.88 22.77 1.63
N GLY A 7 10.64 23.21 1.84
CA GLY A 7 9.56 23.09 0.86
C GLY A 7 8.92 21.69 0.78
N ILE A 8 9.26 20.77 1.70
CA ILE A 8 8.74 19.40 1.73
C ILE A 8 7.63 19.32 2.80
N THR A 9 6.39 19.11 2.36
CA THR A 9 5.26 18.88 3.26
C THR A 9 5.16 17.39 3.57
N ILE A 10 5.23 17.03 4.86
CA ILE A 10 4.98 15.65 5.33
C ILE A 10 3.48 15.51 5.54
N ASP A 11 2.84 14.63 4.76
CA ASP A 11 1.40 14.39 4.81
C ASP A 11 1.01 13.55 6.03
N ALA A 12 1.77 12.49 6.31
CA ALA A 12 1.49 11.57 7.40
C ALA A 12 2.78 11.01 8.02
N VAL A 13 2.68 10.54 9.25
CA VAL A 13 3.71 9.74 9.93
C VAL A 13 3.07 8.56 10.64
N THR A 14 3.82 7.48 10.79
CA THR A 14 3.54 6.40 11.73
C THR A 14 4.46 6.54 12.95
N PRO A 15 3.99 6.31 14.18
CA PRO A 15 4.82 6.41 15.39
C PRO A 15 5.99 5.44 15.38
N GLN A 16 5.77 4.22 14.86
CA GLN A 16 6.73 3.14 14.82
C GLN A 16 6.46 2.23 13.63
N ASN A 17 7.48 1.97 12.80
CA ASN A 17 7.44 0.90 11.80
C ASN A 17 7.47 -0.45 12.50
N GLU A 18 6.52 -1.32 12.18
CA GLU A 18 6.41 -2.69 12.68
C GLU A 18 6.59 -2.81 14.19
N PRO A 19 5.69 -2.24 15.01
CA PRO A 19 5.88 -2.11 16.45
C PRO A 19 5.98 -3.44 17.21
N GLN A 20 5.66 -4.56 16.58
CA GLN A 20 5.83 -5.89 17.19
C GLN A 20 7.02 -6.68 16.63
N ASN A 21 7.82 -6.06 15.74
CA ASN A 21 9.03 -6.68 15.19
C ASN A 21 10.29 -6.15 15.89
N PRO A 22 10.85 -6.88 16.87
CA PRO A 22 12.05 -6.44 17.58
C PRO A 22 13.34 -6.63 16.77
N TYR A 23 13.26 -7.23 15.58
CA TYR A 23 14.41 -7.60 14.75
C TYR A 23 14.72 -6.61 13.62
N ASN A 24 13.89 -5.59 13.42
CA ASN A 24 14.23 -4.49 12.52
C ASN A 24 15.43 -3.71 13.02
N ASN A 25 16.18 -3.07 12.14
CA ASN A 25 17.40 -2.38 12.48
C ASN A 25 17.42 -0.93 11.93
N PRO A 26 17.08 0.08 12.76
CA PRO A 26 16.71 0.03 14.18
C PRO A 26 15.29 -0.48 14.42
N SER A 27 15.01 -0.85 15.67
CA SER A 27 13.73 -1.37 16.12
C SER A 27 13.39 -0.85 17.51
N MET A 28 12.09 -0.72 17.78
CA MET A 28 11.55 -0.46 19.12
C MET A 28 10.20 -1.18 19.24
N GLN A 29 10.09 -2.10 20.15
CA GLN A 29 8.84 -2.83 20.38
C GLN A 29 7.86 -1.98 21.17
N LEU A 30 6.62 -1.88 20.67
CA LEU A 30 5.50 -1.22 21.35
C LEU A 30 4.30 -2.15 21.40
N SER A 31 3.59 -2.18 22.52
CA SER A 31 2.23 -2.71 22.57
C SER A 31 1.24 -1.66 22.07
N SER A 32 0.03 -2.10 21.70
CA SER A 32 -1.08 -1.20 21.31
C SER A 32 -1.39 -0.14 22.36
N GLY A 33 -1.36 -0.53 23.66
CA GLY A 33 -1.55 0.41 24.77
C GLY A 33 -0.42 1.43 24.87
N GLN A 34 0.84 1.03 24.67
CA GLN A 34 1.97 1.96 24.68
C GLN A 34 1.92 2.92 23.49
N GLU A 35 1.53 2.46 22.29
CA GLU A 35 1.35 3.33 21.13
C GLU A 35 0.21 4.32 21.37
N ALA A 36 -0.93 3.86 21.90
CA ALA A 36 -2.05 4.73 22.25
C ALA A 36 -1.65 5.78 23.30
N ASP A 37 -0.93 5.40 24.36
CA ASP A 37 -0.43 6.32 25.38
C ASP A 37 0.54 7.35 24.81
N PHE A 38 1.44 6.95 23.93
CA PHE A 38 2.37 7.86 23.25
C PHE A 38 1.63 8.87 22.36
N ILE A 39 0.65 8.38 21.59
CA ILE A 39 -0.15 9.26 20.70
C ILE A 39 -0.93 10.29 21.51
N LYS A 40 -1.70 9.85 22.54
CA LYS A 40 -2.59 10.76 23.28
C LYS A 40 -1.85 11.71 24.21
N SER A 41 -0.73 11.27 24.78
CA SER A 41 -0.04 12.02 25.84
C SER A 41 1.13 12.86 25.35
N ALA A 42 1.70 12.55 24.18
CA ALA A 42 2.90 13.20 23.66
C ALA A 42 2.75 13.66 22.21
N LEU A 43 2.60 12.73 21.25
CA LEU A 43 2.71 13.03 19.82
C LEU A 43 1.56 13.93 19.34
N GLY A 44 0.32 13.57 19.65
CA GLY A 44 -0.87 14.33 19.27
C GLY A 44 -0.87 15.75 19.82
N PRO A 45 -0.73 15.95 21.15
CA PRO A 45 -0.59 17.28 21.76
C PRO A 45 0.57 18.10 21.18
N ALA A 46 1.72 17.47 20.91
CA ALA A 46 2.88 18.15 20.32
C ALA A 46 2.59 18.65 18.88
N PHE A 47 1.89 17.84 18.07
CA PHE A 47 1.49 18.25 16.73
C PHE A 47 0.46 19.39 16.77
N GLN A 48 -0.55 19.27 17.63
CA GLN A 48 -1.55 20.29 17.83
C GLN A 48 -0.94 21.60 18.30
N GLY A 49 -0.09 21.58 19.34
CA GLY A 49 0.60 22.75 19.84
C GLY A 49 1.58 23.40 18.85
N ALA A 50 2.09 22.63 17.92
CA ALA A 50 2.95 23.10 16.85
C ALA A 50 2.21 23.58 15.60
N GLY A 51 0.87 23.48 15.57
CA GLY A 51 0.05 23.81 14.40
C GLY A 51 0.37 22.94 13.18
N LEU A 52 0.72 21.65 13.39
CA LEU A 52 0.99 20.70 12.31
C LEU A 52 -0.31 20.01 11.89
N THR A 53 -0.49 19.88 10.58
CA THR A 53 -1.60 19.16 9.96
C THR A 53 -1.18 17.75 9.48
N THR A 54 0.04 17.34 9.77
CA THR A 54 0.56 16.01 9.47
C THR A 54 -0.27 14.97 10.20
N LYS A 55 -0.81 14.01 9.46
CA LYS A 55 -1.63 12.91 10.00
C LYS A 55 -0.81 11.97 10.84
N ILE A 56 -1.42 11.39 11.86
CA ILE A 56 -0.85 10.29 12.65
C ILE A 56 -1.60 9.03 12.24
N ILE A 57 -0.86 8.01 11.82
CA ILE A 57 -1.38 6.72 11.37
C ILE A 57 -0.80 5.64 12.28
N CYS A 58 -1.66 4.85 12.94
CA CYS A 58 -1.23 3.82 13.88
C CYS A 58 -0.95 2.47 13.21
N TRP A 59 -0.37 1.56 13.95
CA TRP A 59 -0.02 0.19 13.61
C TRP A 59 1.19 0.10 12.67
N ASP A 60 1.01 0.23 11.37
CA ASP A 60 2.11 0.15 10.37
C ASP A 60 2.82 -1.22 10.38
N HIS A 61 2.03 -2.32 10.36
CA HIS A 61 2.53 -3.69 10.45
C HIS A 61 1.57 -4.69 9.77
N ASN A 62 1.83 -5.99 9.92
CA ASN A 62 1.19 -7.09 9.22
C ASN A 62 -0.33 -7.23 9.43
N CYS A 63 -0.98 -7.83 8.44
CA CYS A 63 -2.42 -8.08 8.43
C CYS A 63 -2.90 -9.16 9.41
N ASP A 64 -2.02 -9.92 10.05
CA ASP A 64 -2.36 -11.00 10.97
C ASP A 64 -2.85 -10.52 12.36
N GLN A 65 -2.64 -9.24 12.70
CA GLN A 65 -3.01 -8.67 14.00
C GLN A 65 -3.83 -7.37 13.86
N ALA A 66 -4.94 -7.44 13.13
CA ALA A 66 -5.89 -6.32 13.00
C ALA A 66 -6.39 -5.79 14.36
N SER A 67 -6.40 -6.63 15.39
CA SER A 67 -6.78 -6.26 16.76
C SER A 67 -5.91 -5.16 17.35
N TYR A 68 -4.62 -5.11 17.02
CA TYR A 68 -3.74 -4.05 17.50
C TYR A 68 -4.23 -2.65 17.08
N ALA A 69 -4.53 -2.48 15.80
CA ALA A 69 -5.08 -1.23 15.29
C ALA A 69 -6.43 -0.89 15.96
N GLN A 70 -7.29 -1.90 16.16
CA GLN A 70 -8.59 -1.71 16.82
C GLN A 70 -8.40 -1.30 18.30
N GLU A 71 -7.43 -1.86 18.99
CA GLU A 71 -7.11 -1.49 20.38
C GLU A 71 -6.64 -0.04 20.49
N VAL A 72 -5.72 0.41 19.62
CA VAL A 72 -5.30 1.82 19.56
C VAL A 72 -6.48 2.75 19.27
N LEU A 73 -7.34 2.38 18.32
CA LEU A 73 -8.50 3.17 17.92
C LEU A 73 -9.62 3.16 18.96
N SER A 74 -9.66 2.17 19.85
CA SER A 74 -10.61 2.09 20.97
C SER A 74 -10.29 3.05 22.12
N ASP A 75 -9.03 3.48 22.25
CA ASP A 75 -8.65 4.54 23.19
C ASP A 75 -9.12 5.89 22.65
N VAL A 76 -10.16 6.46 23.25
CA VAL A 76 -10.80 7.70 22.80
C VAL A 76 -9.81 8.86 22.70
N GLY A 77 -8.84 8.94 23.61
CA GLY A 77 -7.81 9.98 23.63
C GLY A 77 -6.83 9.86 22.47
N ALA A 78 -6.35 8.65 22.19
CA ALA A 78 -5.48 8.39 21.05
C ALA A 78 -6.25 8.53 19.73
N SER A 79 -7.45 7.96 19.65
CA SER A 79 -8.29 8.01 18.45
C SER A 79 -8.61 9.43 17.97
N ALA A 80 -8.69 10.39 18.90
CA ALA A 80 -8.91 11.80 18.55
C ALA A 80 -7.79 12.40 17.68
N PHE A 81 -6.57 11.87 17.79
CA PHE A 81 -5.42 12.32 17.00
C PHE A 81 -5.10 11.43 15.81
N VAL A 82 -5.60 10.19 15.79
CA VAL A 82 -5.30 9.19 14.75
C VAL A 82 -6.19 9.40 13.52
N ASP A 83 -5.58 9.55 12.35
CA ASP A 83 -6.30 9.62 11.08
C ASP A 83 -6.76 8.23 10.59
N GLY A 84 -5.96 7.21 10.83
CA GLY A 84 -6.25 5.84 10.40
C GLY A 84 -5.18 4.84 10.82
N SER A 85 -5.23 3.66 10.22
CA SER A 85 -4.26 2.58 10.46
C SER A 85 -3.58 2.14 9.16
N ALA A 86 -2.31 1.72 9.27
CA ALA A 86 -1.50 1.27 8.15
C ALA A 86 -1.18 -0.22 8.28
N PHE A 87 -1.01 -0.88 7.12
CA PHE A 87 -0.82 -2.32 7.03
C PHE A 87 0.33 -2.69 6.09
N HIS A 88 1.01 -3.80 6.45
CA HIS A 88 1.93 -4.59 5.65
C HIS A 88 1.32 -5.97 5.38
N LEU A 89 1.83 -6.72 4.40
CA LEU A 89 1.28 -8.05 4.07
C LEU A 89 2.38 -9.12 4.01
N TYR A 90 3.27 -9.14 5.00
CA TYR A 90 4.21 -10.26 5.19
C TYR A 90 3.56 -11.42 5.95
N ALA A 91 2.46 -11.15 6.65
CA ALA A 91 1.64 -12.16 7.34
C ALA A 91 0.17 -11.72 7.35
N GLY A 92 -0.73 -12.71 7.45
CA GLY A 92 -2.17 -12.48 7.46
C GLY A 92 -2.79 -12.41 6.07
N ASP A 93 -3.94 -11.76 5.96
CA ASP A 93 -4.72 -11.60 4.73
C ASP A 93 -5.17 -10.15 4.56
N ILE A 94 -5.21 -9.68 3.32
CA ILE A 94 -5.55 -8.30 2.98
C ILE A 94 -6.95 -7.87 3.47
N SER A 95 -7.85 -8.80 3.75
CA SER A 95 -9.18 -8.53 4.31
C SER A 95 -9.14 -7.96 5.74
N ALA A 96 -7.99 -8.05 6.43
CA ALA A 96 -7.77 -7.39 7.73
C ALA A 96 -8.04 -5.88 7.67
N LEU A 97 -7.77 -5.26 6.52
CA LEU A 97 -8.06 -3.84 6.28
C LEU A 97 -9.56 -3.58 6.41
N SER A 98 -10.40 -4.42 5.81
CA SER A 98 -11.87 -4.34 5.94
C SER A 98 -12.32 -4.60 7.37
N THR A 99 -11.66 -5.49 8.11
CA THR A 99 -11.97 -5.76 9.51
C THR A 99 -11.85 -4.51 10.36
N VAL A 100 -10.76 -3.74 10.19
CA VAL A 100 -10.57 -2.48 10.93
C VAL A 100 -11.51 -1.39 10.40
N HIS A 101 -11.68 -1.24 9.08
CA HIS A 101 -12.60 -0.27 8.51
C HIS A 101 -14.04 -0.48 9.00
N ASN A 102 -14.52 -1.70 9.03
CA ASN A 102 -15.90 -2.00 9.46
C ASN A 102 -16.13 -1.68 10.94
N ALA A 103 -15.10 -1.83 11.79
CA ALA A 103 -15.16 -1.45 13.19
C ALA A 103 -15.05 0.08 13.40
N TYR A 104 -14.29 0.77 12.55
CA TYR A 104 -14.02 2.20 12.65
C TYR A 104 -14.19 2.89 11.29
N PRO A 105 -15.42 2.98 10.73
CA PRO A 105 -15.65 3.44 9.35
C PRO A 105 -15.30 4.91 9.09
N ALA A 106 -15.15 5.71 10.15
CA ALA A 106 -14.70 7.10 10.07
C ALA A 106 -13.17 7.24 9.97
N LYS A 107 -12.41 6.13 10.14
CA LYS A 107 -10.95 6.11 10.08
C LYS A 107 -10.47 5.62 8.74
N ASN A 108 -9.39 6.21 8.26
CA ASN A 108 -8.78 5.85 6.99
C ASN A 108 -7.97 4.56 7.13
N ILE A 109 -7.82 3.85 6.01
CA ILE A 109 -6.99 2.65 5.90
C ILE A 109 -5.88 2.93 4.90
N TYR A 110 -4.67 2.49 5.21
CA TYR A 110 -3.47 2.66 4.40
C TYR A 110 -2.77 1.32 4.23
N PHE A 111 -2.12 1.13 3.09
CA PHE A 111 -1.20 0.03 2.85
C PHE A 111 0.19 0.62 2.60
N THR A 112 1.12 0.36 3.51
CA THR A 112 2.35 1.14 3.61
C THR A 112 3.61 0.38 3.27
N GLU A 113 3.57 -0.97 3.23
CA GLU A 113 4.77 -1.72 2.88
C GLU A 113 4.49 -3.13 2.38
N GLN A 114 5.19 -3.49 1.31
CA GLN A 114 5.48 -4.83 0.82
C GLN A 114 6.69 -4.73 -0.10
N TYR A 115 7.55 -5.76 -0.18
CA TYR A 115 8.67 -5.77 -1.10
C TYR A 115 8.66 -6.95 -2.05
N VAL A 116 9.32 -6.79 -3.20
CA VAL A 116 9.68 -7.89 -4.10
C VAL A 116 11.07 -8.39 -3.73
N ALA A 117 11.19 -9.68 -3.43
CA ALA A 117 12.48 -10.29 -3.13
C ALA A 117 13.32 -10.48 -4.41
N GLY A 118 14.61 -10.22 -4.30
CA GLY A 118 15.56 -10.57 -5.36
C GLY A 118 16.19 -11.95 -5.14
N PRO A 119 16.45 -12.74 -6.21
CA PRO A 119 16.04 -12.48 -7.59
C PRO A 119 14.52 -12.65 -7.80
N SER A 120 13.91 -11.74 -8.55
CA SER A 120 12.46 -11.73 -8.78
C SER A 120 12.02 -12.79 -9.78
N ASN A 121 10.88 -13.43 -9.50
CA ASN A 121 10.09 -14.15 -10.49
C ASN A 121 9.06 -13.20 -11.09
N PHE A 122 9.37 -12.53 -12.19
CA PHE A 122 8.57 -11.44 -12.74
C PHE A 122 7.06 -11.76 -12.82
N GLY A 123 6.68 -12.89 -13.42
CA GLY A 123 5.26 -13.24 -13.60
C GLY A 123 4.55 -13.56 -12.27
N GLY A 124 5.21 -14.33 -11.40
CA GLY A 124 4.68 -14.71 -10.08
C GLY A 124 4.52 -13.51 -9.16
N ASP A 125 5.56 -12.68 -9.06
CA ASP A 125 5.56 -11.50 -8.21
C ASP A 125 4.56 -10.45 -8.73
N LEU A 126 4.53 -10.21 -10.05
CA LEU A 126 3.54 -9.30 -10.65
C LEU A 126 2.10 -9.74 -10.32
N ALA A 127 1.78 -11.02 -10.54
CA ALA A 127 0.43 -11.52 -10.29
C ALA A 127 0.07 -11.45 -8.79
N TRP A 128 0.98 -11.83 -7.90
CA TRP A 128 0.74 -11.80 -6.46
C TRP A 128 0.50 -10.37 -5.94
N HIS A 129 1.40 -9.44 -6.29
CA HIS A 129 1.30 -8.04 -5.83
C HIS A 129 0.09 -7.32 -6.45
N VAL A 130 -0.20 -7.55 -7.73
CA VAL A 130 -1.39 -6.95 -8.34
C VAL A 130 -2.66 -7.50 -7.70
N ARG A 131 -2.75 -8.82 -7.44
CA ARG A 131 -3.89 -9.44 -6.77
C ARG A 131 -4.13 -8.86 -5.39
N ASN A 132 -3.11 -8.88 -4.55
CA ASN A 132 -3.26 -8.58 -3.14
C ASN A 132 -3.22 -7.07 -2.86
N LEU A 133 -2.36 -6.33 -3.57
CA LEU A 133 -2.09 -4.94 -3.26
C LEU A 133 -2.81 -3.99 -4.22
N ILE A 134 -2.55 -4.05 -5.52
CA ILE A 134 -3.11 -3.09 -6.46
C ILE A 134 -4.64 -3.23 -6.59
N ILE A 135 -5.14 -4.46 -6.54
CA ILE A 135 -6.57 -4.77 -6.56
C ILE A 135 -7.11 -4.95 -5.14
N GLY A 136 -6.43 -5.78 -4.33
CA GLY A 136 -6.91 -6.20 -3.02
C GLY A 136 -6.98 -5.07 -2.01
N ALA A 137 -5.92 -4.28 -1.85
CA ALA A 137 -5.90 -3.22 -0.85
C ALA A 137 -6.99 -2.15 -1.09
N PRO A 138 -7.18 -1.57 -2.30
CA PRO A 138 -8.28 -0.64 -2.53
C PRO A 138 -9.67 -1.28 -2.38
N ARG A 139 -9.84 -2.57 -2.74
CA ARG A 139 -11.10 -3.27 -2.47
C ARG A 139 -11.38 -3.44 -0.99
N ASN A 140 -10.34 -3.41 -0.17
CA ASN A 140 -10.38 -3.45 1.29
C ASN A 140 -10.14 -2.06 1.92
N TRP A 141 -10.58 -0.99 1.23
CA TRP A 141 -10.64 0.39 1.73
C TRP A 141 -9.31 1.14 1.80
N SER A 142 -8.20 0.56 1.37
CA SER A 142 -6.93 1.29 1.37
C SER A 142 -6.95 2.49 0.43
N ARG A 143 -6.41 3.61 0.92
CA ARG A 143 -6.30 4.87 0.18
C ARG A 143 -5.01 4.99 -0.62
N ASN A 144 -4.04 4.15 -0.34
CA ASN A 144 -2.76 4.08 -1.04
C ASN A 144 -2.24 2.65 -1.08
N VAL A 145 -1.20 2.44 -1.87
CA VAL A 145 -0.36 1.25 -1.86
C VAL A 145 1.07 1.72 -2.01
N LEU A 146 1.91 1.38 -1.04
CA LEU A 146 3.35 1.63 -1.08
C LEU A 146 4.10 0.31 -1.15
N GLU A 147 5.11 0.28 -2.01
CA GLU A 147 6.06 -0.83 -2.13
C GLU A 147 7.43 -0.41 -1.59
N TRP A 148 8.13 -1.29 -0.94
CA TRP A 148 9.50 -1.15 -0.52
C TRP A 148 10.41 -1.73 -1.61
N ASN A 149 11.37 -1.02 -2.25
CA ASN A 149 11.68 0.40 -2.14
C ASN A 149 11.75 1.02 -3.56
N LEU A 150 12.02 2.33 -3.64
CA LEU A 150 12.09 3.02 -4.94
C LEU A 150 13.27 2.55 -5.79
N ALA A 151 14.47 2.45 -5.22
CA ALA A 151 15.68 2.13 -5.96
C ALA A 151 16.75 1.49 -5.07
N SER A 152 17.48 0.55 -5.65
CA SER A 152 18.67 -0.07 -5.05
C SER A 152 19.78 -0.21 -6.09
N ASP A 153 21.01 -0.47 -5.63
CA ASP A 153 22.10 -0.90 -6.49
C ASP A 153 21.97 -2.41 -6.85
N PRO A 154 22.85 -2.98 -7.70
CA PRO A 154 22.82 -4.40 -8.04
C PRO A 154 23.05 -5.37 -6.86
N ASN A 155 23.50 -4.85 -5.72
CA ASN A 155 23.72 -5.62 -4.48
C ASN A 155 22.64 -5.30 -3.43
N TYR A 156 21.50 -4.74 -3.84
CA TYR A 156 20.36 -4.33 -2.99
C TYR A 156 20.67 -3.24 -1.96
N ASN A 157 21.76 -2.47 -2.15
CA ASN A 157 22.04 -1.32 -1.28
C ASN A 157 21.25 -0.06 -1.72
N PRO A 158 21.07 0.92 -0.79
CA PRO A 158 21.61 0.95 0.57
C PRO A 158 20.74 0.15 1.56
N HIS A 159 21.40 -0.58 2.47
CA HIS A 159 20.77 -1.15 3.66
C HIS A 159 21.74 -1.08 4.84
N THR A 160 21.21 -1.02 6.06
CA THR A 160 22.02 -1.10 7.28
C THR A 160 22.49 -2.53 7.53
N PRO A 161 23.57 -2.75 8.30
CA PRO A 161 23.90 -4.10 8.77
C PRO A 161 22.70 -4.72 9.51
N GLY A 162 22.29 -5.92 9.10
CA GLY A 162 21.08 -6.59 9.59
C GLY A 162 19.77 -6.15 8.91
N GLY A 163 19.81 -5.14 8.04
CA GLY A 163 18.66 -4.76 7.20
C GLY A 163 18.46 -5.72 6.02
N CYS A 164 17.42 -5.45 5.23
CA CYS A 164 17.05 -6.32 4.11
C CYS A 164 18.14 -6.39 3.03
N SER A 165 18.76 -7.56 2.87
CA SER A 165 19.86 -7.80 1.93
C SER A 165 19.40 -8.30 0.54
N ASN A 166 18.08 -8.47 0.34
CA ASN A 166 17.49 -8.91 -0.94
C ASN A 166 16.22 -8.14 -1.31
N CYS A 167 15.95 -7.00 -0.70
CA CYS A 167 14.85 -6.13 -1.08
C CYS A 167 15.15 -5.46 -2.42
N LEU A 168 14.51 -5.93 -3.48
CA LEU A 168 14.70 -5.42 -4.83
C LEU A 168 13.94 -4.09 -5.01
N GLY A 169 14.66 -3.02 -5.28
CA GLY A 169 14.03 -1.73 -5.59
C GLY A 169 13.20 -1.79 -6.89
N ALA A 170 12.24 -0.89 -7.04
CA ALA A 170 11.52 -0.72 -8.31
C ALA A 170 12.49 -0.41 -9.47
N LEU A 171 13.58 0.27 -9.15
CA LEU A 171 14.70 0.53 -10.05
C LEU A 171 15.99 -0.08 -9.50
N THR A 172 16.82 -0.62 -10.40
CA THR A 172 18.22 -0.89 -10.09
C THR A 172 19.08 0.16 -10.76
N ILE A 173 19.89 0.88 -9.97
CA ILE A 173 20.81 1.91 -10.45
C ILE A 173 22.22 1.33 -10.41
N ALA A 174 22.89 1.29 -11.57
CA ALA A 174 24.26 0.80 -11.63
C ALA A 174 25.18 1.67 -10.75
N THR A 175 26.15 1.02 -10.10
CA THR A 175 27.15 1.72 -9.25
C THR A 175 28.17 2.50 -10.08
N SER A 176 28.23 2.24 -11.39
CA SER A 176 29.05 2.97 -12.36
C SER A 176 28.25 3.21 -13.65
N GLY A 177 28.47 4.36 -14.28
CA GLY A 177 27.75 4.74 -15.51
C GLY A 177 26.35 5.30 -15.23
N THR A 178 25.47 5.18 -16.24
CA THR A 178 24.12 5.79 -16.23
C THR A 178 23.00 4.76 -16.40
N LEU A 179 23.33 3.47 -16.28
CA LEU A 179 22.34 2.42 -16.50
C LEU A 179 21.34 2.37 -15.33
N VAL A 180 20.06 2.46 -15.70
CA VAL A 180 18.93 2.27 -14.78
C VAL A 180 18.03 1.18 -15.37
N SER A 181 17.82 0.11 -14.61
CA SER A 181 16.92 -0.99 -14.98
C SER A 181 15.62 -0.89 -14.20
N ARG A 182 14.50 -1.28 -14.84
CA ARG A 182 13.18 -1.37 -14.22
C ARG A 182 12.93 -2.80 -13.77
N ASN A 183 12.59 -2.97 -12.50
CA ASN A 183 12.31 -4.26 -11.91
C ASN A 183 10.79 -4.50 -11.79
N THR A 184 10.39 -5.64 -11.25
CA THR A 184 8.98 -6.06 -11.18
C THR A 184 8.11 -5.04 -10.44
N SER A 185 8.56 -4.49 -9.29
CA SER A 185 7.82 -3.47 -8.54
C SER A 185 7.50 -2.22 -9.35
N TYR A 186 8.38 -1.82 -10.29
CA TYR A 186 8.09 -0.72 -11.21
C TYR A 186 6.82 -0.96 -12.01
N TYR A 187 6.67 -2.17 -12.57
CA TYR A 187 5.50 -2.52 -13.39
C TYR A 187 4.25 -2.73 -12.54
N ILE A 188 4.38 -3.33 -11.34
CA ILE A 188 3.29 -3.47 -10.37
C ILE A 188 2.68 -2.10 -10.09
N ILE A 189 3.48 -1.15 -9.64
CA ILE A 189 3.03 0.20 -9.29
C ILE A 189 2.53 0.96 -10.53
N ALA A 190 3.14 0.77 -11.70
CA ALA A 190 2.79 1.49 -12.92
C ALA A 190 1.35 1.22 -13.39
N HIS A 191 0.79 0.02 -13.15
CA HIS A 191 -0.60 -0.29 -13.48
C HIS A 191 -1.59 0.66 -12.80
N ALA A 192 -1.28 1.12 -11.59
CA ALA A 192 -2.09 2.11 -10.88
C ALA A 192 -1.55 3.53 -11.07
N SER A 193 -0.29 3.80 -10.74
CA SER A 193 0.25 5.16 -10.59
C SER A 193 0.20 6.01 -11.86
N LYS A 194 0.25 5.37 -13.03
CA LYS A 194 0.16 6.07 -14.32
C LYS A 194 -1.26 6.57 -14.60
N PHE A 195 -2.29 5.85 -14.17
CA PHE A 195 -3.67 6.05 -14.60
C PHE A 195 -4.61 6.47 -13.46
N VAL A 196 -4.41 5.95 -12.25
CA VAL A 196 -5.18 6.28 -11.05
C VAL A 196 -4.46 7.42 -10.32
N ARG A 197 -4.72 8.65 -10.77
CA ARG A 197 -4.06 9.85 -10.23
C ARG A 197 -4.69 10.29 -8.90
N PRO A 198 -3.97 11.09 -8.09
CA PRO A 198 -4.51 11.65 -6.86
C PRO A 198 -5.88 12.30 -7.07
N GLY A 199 -6.82 12.03 -6.16
CA GLY A 199 -8.21 12.45 -6.27
C GLY A 199 -9.12 11.45 -7.00
N SER A 200 -8.58 10.36 -7.56
CA SER A 200 -9.39 9.25 -8.08
C SER A 200 -10.12 8.55 -6.94
N VAL A 201 -11.35 8.12 -7.21
CA VAL A 201 -12.16 7.36 -6.24
C VAL A 201 -12.44 5.96 -6.77
N ARG A 202 -12.35 4.95 -5.91
CA ARG A 202 -12.77 3.61 -6.28
C ARG A 202 -14.27 3.58 -6.55
N ILE A 203 -14.66 3.03 -7.67
CA ILE A 203 -16.06 2.77 -8.02
C ILE A 203 -16.34 1.27 -7.99
N GLU A 204 -17.62 0.90 -7.94
CA GLU A 204 -18.01 -0.51 -7.93
C GLU A 204 -17.64 -1.20 -9.25
N SER A 205 -17.15 -2.44 -9.12
CA SER A 205 -16.93 -3.36 -10.23
C SER A 205 -17.21 -4.79 -9.76
N THR A 206 -17.74 -5.62 -10.67
CA THR A 206 -18.13 -6.99 -10.35
C THR A 206 -16.95 -7.80 -9.82
N ALA A 207 -17.10 -8.40 -8.64
CA ALA A 207 -16.09 -9.30 -8.10
C ALA A 207 -16.00 -10.59 -8.94
N SER A 208 -14.78 -11.07 -9.15
CA SER A 208 -14.51 -12.33 -9.86
C SER A 208 -13.19 -12.92 -9.36
N ASP A 209 -13.17 -14.22 -9.15
CA ASP A 209 -11.96 -14.94 -8.73
C ASP A 209 -11.01 -15.27 -9.88
N LYS A 210 -11.54 -15.35 -11.11
CA LYS A 210 -10.73 -15.63 -12.31
C LYS A 210 -10.18 -14.35 -12.94
N ILE A 211 -11.05 -13.34 -13.10
CA ILE A 211 -10.69 -12.02 -13.60
C ILE A 211 -10.80 -11.04 -12.44
N ARG A 212 -9.77 -11.02 -11.59
CA ARG A 212 -9.70 -10.07 -10.50
C ARG A 212 -9.58 -8.66 -11.04
N ASN A 213 -10.24 -7.71 -10.40
CA ASN A 213 -10.28 -6.36 -10.93
C ASN A 213 -10.56 -5.32 -9.84
N VAL A 214 -10.25 -4.07 -10.14
CA VAL A 214 -10.68 -2.88 -9.39
C VAL A 214 -10.88 -1.73 -10.34
N ALA A 215 -11.94 -0.93 -10.12
CA ALA A 215 -12.28 0.20 -10.97
C ALA A 215 -12.19 1.53 -10.21
N PHE A 216 -11.79 2.57 -10.93
CA PHE A 216 -11.68 3.94 -10.42
C PHE A 216 -12.32 4.94 -11.37
N LEU A 217 -12.85 6.02 -10.79
CA LEU A 217 -13.23 7.24 -11.48
C LEU A 217 -12.18 8.30 -11.16
N THR A 218 -11.56 8.83 -12.20
CA THR A 218 -10.53 9.86 -12.08
C THR A 218 -11.14 11.26 -11.97
N PRO A 219 -10.41 12.27 -11.47
CA PRO A 219 -10.90 13.64 -11.38
C PRO A 219 -11.32 14.26 -12.74
N ASP A 220 -10.70 13.80 -13.84
CA ASP A 220 -11.05 14.21 -15.22
C ASP A 220 -12.17 13.37 -15.85
N GLY A 221 -12.84 12.54 -15.05
CA GLY A 221 -14.04 11.78 -15.44
C GLY A 221 -13.78 10.47 -16.18
N LYS A 222 -12.53 10.07 -16.37
CA LYS A 222 -12.19 8.77 -16.96
C LYS A 222 -12.45 7.63 -15.99
N LYS A 223 -12.76 6.46 -16.54
CA LYS A 223 -12.83 5.19 -15.83
C LYS A 223 -11.54 4.44 -16.07
N VAL A 224 -10.95 3.94 -15.00
CA VAL A 224 -9.76 3.09 -15.02
C VAL A 224 -10.14 1.74 -14.45
N LEU A 225 -9.93 0.67 -15.20
CA LEU A 225 -10.14 -0.69 -14.75
C LEU A 225 -8.80 -1.43 -14.80
N ILE A 226 -8.31 -1.87 -13.65
CA ILE A 226 -7.13 -2.75 -13.54
C ILE A 226 -7.66 -4.16 -13.40
N VAL A 227 -7.18 -5.06 -14.28
CA VAL A 227 -7.61 -6.47 -14.32
C VAL A 227 -6.41 -7.40 -14.31
N LEU A 228 -6.56 -8.53 -13.63
CA LEU A 228 -5.61 -9.64 -13.59
C LEU A 228 -6.36 -10.92 -13.95
N ASN A 229 -5.87 -11.67 -14.93
CA ASN A 229 -6.27 -13.07 -15.10
C ASN A 229 -5.50 -13.92 -14.08
N ASP A 230 -6.14 -14.22 -12.96
CA ASP A 230 -5.58 -15.00 -11.85
C ASP A 230 -5.68 -16.53 -12.06
N GLY A 231 -6.11 -16.95 -13.24
CA GLY A 231 -6.20 -18.35 -13.64
C GLY A 231 -4.99 -18.87 -14.40
N GLY A 232 -4.88 -20.20 -14.50
CA GLY A 232 -3.80 -20.89 -15.23
C GLY A 232 -4.01 -21.03 -16.75
N ALA A 233 -5.08 -20.43 -17.31
CA ALA A 233 -5.39 -20.49 -18.73
C ALA A 233 -5.89 -19.15 -19.25
N THR A 234 -5.83 -18.96 -20.55
CA THR A 234 -6.40 -17.80 -21.24
C THR A 234 -7.89 -17.66 -20.93
N GLN A 235 -8.33 -16.46 -20.53
CA GLN A 235 -9.69 -16.19 -20.07
C GLN A 235 -10.31 -15.06 -20.89
N PRO A 236 -11.42 -15.31 -21.62
CA PRO A 236 -12.26 -14.25 -22.17
C PRO A 236 -13.12 -13.60 -21.07
N PHE A 237 -13.37 -12.32 -21.19
CA PHE A 237 -14.26 -11.58 -20.30
C PHE A 237 -14.87 -10.37 -20.99
N ASN A 238 -15.97 -9.88 -20.44
CA ASN A 238 -16.65 -8.68 -20.95
C ASN A 238 -16.54 -7.54 -19.95
N ILE A 239 -16.32 -6.35 -20.45
CA ILE A 239 -16.52 -5.11 -19.69
C ILE A 239 -17.84 -4.52 -20.16
N GLN A 240 -18.82 -4.44 -19.27
CA GLN A 240 -20.06 -3.74 -19.52
C GLN A 240 -20.08 -2.44 -18.73
N TYR A 241 -20.28 -1.34 -19.44
CA TYR A 241 -20.49 -0.04 -18.84
C TYR A 241 -21.68 0.65 -19.53
N GLN A 242 -22.74 0.90 -18.76
CA GLN A 242 -24.03 1.35 -19.28
C GLN A 242 -24.57 0.36 -20.33
N SER A 243 -24.88 0.84 -21.55
CA SER A 243 -25.35 -0.01 -22.66
C SER A 243 -24.25 -0.55 -23.57
N ARG A 244 -22.97 -0.25 -23.27
CA ARG A 244 -21.82 -0.66 -24.11
C ARG A 244 -21.14 -1.88 -23.50
N VAL A 245 -20.75 -2.81 -24.37
CA VAL A 245 -20.00 -4.02 -24.01
C VAL A 245 -18.76 -4.11 -24.88
N ILE A 246 -17.64 -4.42 -24.27
CA ILE A 246 -16.38 -4.73 -24.94
C ILE A 246 -15.94 -6.11 -24.49
N SER A 247 -15.66 -7.01 -25.44
CA SER A 247 -15.12 -8.34 -25.19
C SER A 247 -13.59 -8.32 -25.32
N LEU A 248 -12.91 -8.89 -24.34
CA LEU A 248 -11.45 -8.95 -24.25
C LEU A 248 -11.01 -10.35 -23.85
N THR A 249 -9.72 -10.62 -24.02
CA THR A 249 -9.10 -11.87 -23.60
C THR A 249 -7.74 -11.55 -22.97
N LEU A 250 -7.45 -12.18 -21.82
CA LEU A 250 -6.16 -12.14 -21.13
C LEU A 250 -5.55 -13.52 -21.05
N GLY A 251 -4.27 -13.64 -21.33
CA GLY A 251 -3.48 -14.84 -21.07
C GLY A 251 -3.39 -15.13 -19.57
N ALA A 252 -2.96 -16.34 -19.21
CA ALA A 252 -2.73 -16.71 -17.82
C ALA A 252 -1.70 -15.79 -17.14
N GLY A 253 -2.04 -15.23 -16.00
CA GLY A 253 -1.17 -14.29 -15.26
C GLY A 253 -1.06 -12.90 -15.85
N ASP A 254 -1.73 -12.60 -16.98
CA ASP A 254 -1.67 -11.28 -17.59
C ASP A 254 -2.39 -10.22 -16.76
N VAL A 255 -1.81 -9.04 -16.72
CA VAL A 255 -2.37 -7.84 -16.10
C VAL A 255 -2.60 -6.78 -17.17
N ALA A 256 -3.75 -6.13 -17.14
CA ALA A 256 -4.06 -5.01 -18.03
C ALA A 256 -4.68 -3.84 -17.25
N THR A 257 -4.39 -2.62 -17.70
CA THR A 257 -5.08 -1.40 -17.27
C THR A 257 -5.79 -0.79 -18.46
N LEU A 258 -7.10 -0.65 -18.31
CA LEU A 258 -8.01 -0.16 -19.35
C LEU A 258 -8.54 1.22 -18.94
N VAL A 259 -8.61 2.15 -19.87
CA VAL A 259 -9.03 3.54 -19.62
C VAL A 259 -10.01 3.99 -20.71
N TRP A 260 -11.12 4.57 -20.32
CA TRP A 260 -12.12 5.13 -21.25
C TRP A 260 -12.87 6.34 -20.69
#